data_de4c99e11771db7d149254b00b603881
#
_entry.id   de4c99e11771db7d149254b00b603881
#
_cell.length_a   1.000
_cell.length_b   1.000
_cell.length_c   1.000
_cell.angle_alpha   90.00
_cell.angle_beta   90.00
_cell.angle_gamma   90.00
#
_symmetry.space_group_name_H-M   'P 1'
#
loop_
_entity.id
_entity.type
_entity.pdbx_description
1 polymer ?
#
loop_
_entity_poly.entity_id
_entity_poly.type
_entity_poly.pdbx_seq_one_letter_code
_entity_poly.pdbx_strand_id
1 'polypeptide(L)'
;LGLNKAHIAVEDNKQEAIAALKKHIDPHSEITVEALPSKYPQGAEKQLIQAITGRQVPSGGLPAAVGCAVFNSGTCKAIHDAVYLGQPLIRRIVTVSGDIVMHPMNLMVPIGTSFNDLLEAVGHSENPYKVLSGGPMMGVAQFDLSVPVTKGTNAVTILGRKNHFAVHTPHCIRCGKCMDVCPMHLMPLMMYQAERSGDVPELQKLGILDCIECGCCAYTCPATIPLVQSFRAGKQRVRNAMPPRKG
;
A
#
# COMPACT_ATOMS: atom_id res chain seq x y z
N LEU A 1 -17.16 -18.71 -7.96
CA LEU A 1 -16.60 -18.56 -6.60
C LEU A 1 -17.67 -18.76 -5.50
N GLY A 2 -18.96 -18.94 -5.87
CA GLY A 2 -20.06 -19.11 -4.89
C GLY A 2 -20.26 -17.88 -3.99
N LEU A 3 -19.93 -16.68 -4.46
CA LEU A 3 -20.13 -15.44 -3.74
C LEU A 3 -21.57 -14.96 -3.87
N ASN A 4 -22.15 -14.50 -2.76
CA ASN A 4 -23.51 -13.98 -2.74
C ASN A 4 -23.56 -12.47 -3.04
N LYS A 5 -22.45 -11.75 -2.87
CA LYS A 5 -22.35 -10.30 -3.06
C LYS A 5 -20.96 -9.89 -3.49
N ALA A 6 -20.88 -8.91 -4.39
CA ALA A 6 -19.63 -8.27 -4.75
C ALA A 6 -19.79 -6.73 -4.76
N HIS A 7 -18.82 -6.03 -4.19
CA HIS A 7 -18.77 -4.57 -4.16
C HIS A 7 -17.54 -4.09 -4.92
N ILE A 8 -17.73 -3.23 -5.90
CA ILE A 8 -16.65 -2.55 -6.61
C ILE A 8 -16.50 -1.15 -6.00
N ALA A 9 -15.51 -0.99 -5.15
CA ALA A 9 -15.22 0.27 -4.50
C ALA A 9 -14.33 1.15 -5.36
N VAL A 10 -14.76 2.37 -5.59
CA VAL A 10 -14.06 3.35 -6.42
C VAL A 10 -14.03 4.69 -5.67
N GLU A 11 -12.88 5.37 -5.66
CA GLU A 11 -12.81 6.72 -5.10
C GLU A 11 -13.68 7.70 -5.90
N ASP A 12 -14.36 8.61 -5.19
CA ASP A 12 -15.32 9.56 -5.76
C ASP A 12 -14.71 10.55 -6.77
N ASN A 13 -13.38 10.71 -6.78
CA ASN A 13 -12.65 11.49 -7.78
C ASN A 13 -12.50 10.77 -9.15
N LYS A 14 -13.01 9.54 -9.29
CA LYS A 14 -12.93 8.72 -10.52
C LYS A 14 -14.31 8.56 -11.17
N GLN A 15 -15.01 9.65 -11.42
CA GLN A 15 -16.39 9.66 -11.90
C GLN A 15 -16.57 8.91 -13.23
N GLU A 16 -15.60 9.03 -14.14
CA GLU A 16 -15.64 8.30 -15.43
C GLU A 16 -15.59 6.78 -15.23
N ALA A 17 -14.74 6.31 -14.32
CA ALA A 17 -14.65 4.89 -14.00
C ALA A 17 -15.94 4.38 -13.33
N ILE A 18 -16.53 5.17 -12.43
CA ILE A 18 -17.82 4.85 -11.79
C ILE A 18 -18.91 4.74 -12.83
N ALA A 19 -19.01 5.70 -13.75
CA ALA A 19 -20.01 5.71 -14.82
C ALA A 19 -19.83 4.51 -15.76
N ALA A 20 -18.59 4.23 -16.18
CA ALA A 20 -18.27 3.08 -17.03
C ALA A 20 -18.64 1.75 -16.38
N LEU A 21 -18.31 1.57 -15.10
CA LEU A 21 -18.66 0.34 -14.35
C LEU A 21 -20.17 0.17 -14.23
N LYS A 22 -20.90 1.22 -13.83
CA LYS A 22 -22.37 1.18 -13.71
C LYS A 22 -23.07 0.85 -15.02
N LYS A 23 -22.51 1.27 -16.16
CA LYS A 23 -23.07 0.95 -17.49
C LYS A 23 -22.96 -0.53 -17.84
N HIS A 24 -21.95 -1.23 -17.31
CA HIS A 24 -21.66 -2.62 -17.68
C HIS A 24 -22.14 -3.66 -16.66
N ILE A 25 -22.59 -3.21 -15.48
CA ILE A 25 -23.13 -4.10 -14.46
C ILE A 25 -24.61 -4.35 -14.76
N ASP A 26 -24.99 -5.62 -14.79
CA ASP A 26 -26.39 -6.01 -14.86
C ASP A 26 -27.12 -5.51 -13.60
N PRO A 27 -28.19 -4.72 -13.74
CA PRO A 27 -28.98 -4.23 -12.60
C PRO A 27 -29.56 -5.34 -11.71
N HIS A 28 -29.72 -6.55 -12.23
CA HIS A 28 -30.22 -7.72 -11.49
C HIS A 28 -29.08 -8.53 -10.83
N SER A 29 -27.83 -8.16 -11.03
CA SER A 29 -26.68 -8.81 -10.38
C SER A 29 -26.50 -8.35 -8.93
N GLU A 30 -25.98 -9.22 -8.09
CA GLU A 30 -25.56 -8.88 -6.72
C GLU A 30 -24.21 -8.11 -6.67
N ILE A 31 -23.90 -7.38 -7.75
CA ILE A 31 -22.68 -6.55 -7.87
C ILE A 31 -23.06 -5.08 -7.74
N THR A 32 -22.46 -4.37 -6.81
CA THR A 32 -22.68 -2.93 -6.60
C THR A 32 -21.42 -2.12 -6.86
N VAL A 33 -21.58 -0.87 -7.31
CA VAL A 33 -20.48 0.11 -7.44
C VAL A 33 -20.65 1.15 -6.34
N GLU A 34 -19.68 1.16 -5.41
CA GLU A 34 -19.67 2.04 -4.24
C GLU A 34 -18.68 3.18 -4.47
N ALA A 35 -19.18 4.41 -4.49
CA ALA A 35 -18.34 5.60 -4.50
C ALA A 35 -17.87 5.90 -3.07
N LEU A 36 -16.57 5.88 -2.84
CA LEU A 36 -15.97 6.16 -1.53
C LEU A 36 -15.23 7.50 -1.55
N PRO A 37 -15.23 8.25 -0.43
CA PRO A 37 -14.47 9.49 -0.34
C PRO A 37 -13.00 9.29 -0.65
N SER A 38 -12.42 10.18 -1.46
CA SER A 38 -11.00 10.19 -1.79
C SER A 38 -10.21 10.65 -0.57
N LYS A 39 -9.79 9.70 0.27
CA LYS A 39 -8.90 9.95 1.40
C LYS A 39 -7.91 8.80 1.58
N TYR A 40 -6.70 9.11 1.97
CA TYR A 40 -5.66 8.10 2.21
C TYR A 40 -5.70 7.62 3.68
N PRO A 41 -5.63 6.30 3.95
CA PRO A 41 -5.51 5.14 3.04
C PRO A 41 -6.83 4.39 2.79
N GLN A 42 -7.80 5.00 2.12
CA GLN A 42 -9.14 4.42 1.86
C GLN A 42 -9.10 3.02 1.21
N GLY A 43 -8.13 2.79 0.29
CA GLY A 43 -7.96 1.51 -0.40
C GLY A 43 -7.29 0.41 0.42
N ALA A 44 -6.92 0.66 1.68
CA ALA A 44 -6.36 -0.36 2.53
C ALA A 44 -7.43 -1.40 2.90
N GLU A 45 -7.08 -2.67 2.86
CA GLU A 45 -8.01 -3.80 2.97
C GLU A 45 -8.96 -3.71 4.18
N LYS A 46 -8.43 -3.48 5.38
CA LYS A 46 -9.24 -3.40 6.60
C LYS A 46 -10.16 -2.19 6.63
N GLN A 47 -9.68 -1.02 6.16
CA GLN A 47 -10.47 0.21 6.05
C GLN A 47 -11.59 0.04 5.03
N LEU A 48 -11.30 -0.60 3.90
CA LEU A 48 -12.26 -0.84 2.84
C LEU A 48 -13.39 -1.76 3.30
N ILE A 49 -13.07 -2.86 3.97
CA ILE A 49 -14.06 -3.78 4.55
C ILE A 49 -14.98 -3.03 5.51
N GLN A 50 -14.42 -2.25 6.42
CA GLN A 50 -15.21 -1.49 7.38
C GLN A 50 -16.10 -0.44 6.71
N ALA A 51 -15.56 0.29 5.73
CA ALA A 51 -16.31 1.34 5.04
C ALA A 51 -17.52 0.80 4.28
N ILE A 52 -17.42 -0.38 3.66
CA ILE A 52 -18.48 -0.97 2.84
C ILE A 52 -19.43 -1.82 3.67
N THR A 53 -18.90 -2.63 4.59
CA THR A 53 -19.70 -3.67 5.26
C THR A 53 -20.03 -3.35 6.72
N GLY A 54 -19.37 -2.34 7.30
CA GLY A 54 -19.43 -2.05 8.75
C GLY A 54 -18.68 -3.08 9.62
N ARG A 55 -18.14 -4.15 9.04
CA ARG A 55 -17.45 -5.21 9.77
C ARG A 55 -16.01 -4.81 10.07
N GLN A 56 -15.51 -5.23 11.22
CA GLN A 56 -14.12 -4.97 11.63
C GLN A 56 -13.34 -6.28 11.64
N VAL A 57 -12.26 -6.32 10.86
CA VAL A 57 -11.31 -7.45 10.87
C VAL A 57 -10.55 -7.44 12.20
N PRO A 58 -10.61 -8.51 13.01
CA PRO A 58 -9.97 -8.54 14.31
C PRO A 58 -8.45 -8.41 14.22
N SER A 59 -7.82 -8.03 15.33
CA SER A 59 -6.35 -7.97 15.44
C SER A 59 -5.75 -9.35 15.12
N GLY A 60 -4.70 -9.35 14.27
CA GLY A 60 -4.08 -10.59 13.80
C GLY A 60 -4.95 -11.44 12.86
N GLY A 61 -6.22 -11.06 12.63
CA GLY A 61 -7.16 -11.76 11.75
C GLY A 61 -6.99 -11.41 10.28
N LEU A 62 -7.58 -12.26 9.43
CA LEU A 62 -7.68 -12.07 7.98
C LEU A 62 -9.12 -11.62 7.62
N PRO A 63 -9.33 -11.00 6.44
CA PRO A 63 -10.66 -10.65 5.94
C PRO A 63 -11.66 -11.79 5.97
N ALA A 64 -11.22 -13.02 5.74
CA ALA A 64 -12.05 -14.22 5.79
C ALA A 64 -12.74 -14.43 7.17
N ALA A 65 -12.13 -13.93 8.25
CA ALA A 65 -12.73 -14.01 9.61
C ALA A 65 -14.04 -13.22 9.72
N VAL A 66 -14.27 -12.26 8.83
CA VAL A 66 -15.50 -11.47 8.73
C VAL A 66 -16.28 -11.76 7.45
N GLY A 67 -15.99 -12.88 6.78
CA GLY A 67 -16.65 -13.31 5.56
C GLY A 67 -16.38 -12.42 4.36
N CYS A 68 -15.20 -11.80 4.28
CA CYS A 68 -14.80 -10.91 3.20
C CYS A 68 -13.52 -11.40 2.51
N ALA A 69 -13.38 -11.04 1.22
CA ALA A 69 -12.13 -11.12 0.47
C ALA A 69 -11.97 -9.83 -0.34
N VAL A 70 -10.78 -9.27 -0.38
CA VAL A 70 -10.49 -8.02 -1.09
C VAL A 70 -9.48 -8.29 -2.20
N PHE A 71 -9.81 -7.83 -3.40
CA PHE A 71 -8.98 -7.97 -4.58
C PHE A 71 -8.76 -6.61 -5.25
N ASN A 72 -7.56 -6.38 -5.72
CA ASN A 72 -7.29 -5.26 -6.62
C ASN A 72 -7.95 -5.51 -7.99
N SER A 73 -8.46 -4.48 -8.65
CA SER A 73 -9.12 -4.58 -9.96
C SER A 73 -8.26 -5.26 -11.03
N GLY A 74 -6.95 -4.96 -11.06
CA GLY A 74 -6.03 -5.64 -11.97
C GLY A 74 -5.87 -7.13 -11.66
N THR A 75 -5.98 -7.52 -10.40
CA THR A 75 -5.99 -8.94 -10.00
C THR A 75 -7.28 -9.63 -10.44
N CYS A 76 -8.43 -8.98 -10.29
CA CYS A 76 -9.71 -9.52 -10.78
C CYS A 76 -9.66 -9.77 -12.30
N LYS A 77 -9.13 -8.79 -13.06
CA LYS A 77 -8.94 -8.97 -14.50
C LYS A 77 -8.03 -10.14 -14.82
N ALA A 78 -6.90 -10.27 -14.13
CA ALA A 78 -5.95 -11.36 -14.35
C ALA A 78 -6.55 -12.74 -14.01
N ILE A 79 -7.40 -12.83 -12.98
CA ILE A 79 -8.14 -14.06 -12.65
C ILE A 79 -9.11 -14.39 -13.78
N HIS A 80 -9.88 -13.42 -14.26
CA HIS A 80 -10.78 -13.61 -15.40
C HIS A 80 -10.00 -14.13 -16.63
N ASP A 81 -8.91 -13.47 -17.00
CA ASP A 81 -8.12 -13.83 -18.18
C ASP A 81 -7.54 -15.25 -18.07
N ALA A 82 -7.11 -15.63 -16.87
CA ALA A 82 -6.60 -16.97 -16.62
C ALA A 82 -7.69 -18.05 -16.72
N VAL A 83 -8.87 -17.78 -16.14
CA VAL A 83 -9.95 -18.78 -16.06
C VAL A 83 -10.70 -18.92 -17.39
N TYR A 84 -11.03 -17.80 -18.04
CA TYR A 84 -11.87 -17.80 -19.23
C TYR A 84 -11.10 -17.77 -20.55
N LEU A 85 -9.90 -17.17 -20.56
CA LEU A 85 -9.09 -17.00 -21.77
C LEU A 85 -7.83 -17.89 -21.79
N GLY A 86 -7.54 -18.62 -20.70
CA GLY A 86 -6.33 -19.43 -20.57
C GLY A 86 -5.04 -18.61 -20.57
N GLN A 87 -5.13 -17.27 -20.31
CA GLN A 87 -3.99 -16.37 -20.37
C GLN A 87 -3.35 -16.21 -18.98
N PRO A 88 -2.12 -16.64 -18.76
CA PRO A 88 -1.43 -16.45 -17.48
C PRO A 88 -1.05 -14.96 -17.29
N LEU A 89 -0.90 -14.55 -16.03
CA LEU A 89 -0.43 -13.20 -15.68
C LEU A 89 1.07 -13.06 -15.99
N ILE A 90 1.38 -12.62 -17.20
CA ILE A 90 2.75 -12.38 -17.69
C ILE A 90 3.03 -10.90 -17.95
N ARG A 91 2.03 -10.05 -17.89
CA ARG A 91 2.14 -8.58 -18.07
C ARG A 91 1.36 -7.87 -16.97
N ARG A 92 1.80 -6.67 -16.62
CA ARG A 92 1.16 -5.86 -15.60
C ARG A 92 1.15 -4.39 -15.98
N ILE A 93 0.11 -3.67 -15.58
CA ILE A 93 0.11 -2.20 -15.62
C ILE A 93 0.93 -1.70 -14.42
N VAL A 94 1.93 -0.88 -14.70
CA VAL A 94 2.77 -0.22 -13.72
C VAL A 94 2.69 1.29 -13.94
N THR A 95 2.31 2.04 -12.92
CA THR A 95 2.34 3.50 -12.95
C THR A 95 3.77 3.96 -12.67
N VAL A 96 4.36 4.71 -13.60
CA VAL A 96 5.67 5.33 -13.39
C VAL A 96 5.48 6.83 -13.28
N SER A 97 5.88 7.41 -12.14
CA SER A 97 5.74 8.84 -11.85
C SER A 97 6.81 9.32 -10.87
N GLY A 98 6.88 10.62 -10.66
CA GLY A 98 7.83 11.24 -9.73
C GLY A 98 8.09 12.69 -10.11
N ASP A 99 8.79 13.41 -9.24
CA ASP A 99 9.06 14.84 -9.38
C ASP A 99 10.08 15.17 -10.50
N ILE A 100 10.86 14.20 -10.94
CA ILE A 100 11.83 14.34 -12.03
C ILE A 100 11.47 13.56 -13.28
N VAL A 101 10.31 12.88 -13.30
CA VAL A 101 9.85 12.12 -14.48
C VAL A 101 9.34 13.09 -15.55
N MET A 102 9.82 12.95 -16.78
CA MET A 102 9.43 13.82 -17.89
C MET A 102 8.04 13.46 -18.43
N HIS A 103 7.74 12.17 -18.55
CA HIS A 103 6.49 11.65 -19.11
C HIS A 103 5.85 10.63 -18.16
N PRO A 104 5.18 11.09 -17.06
CA PRO A 104 4.49 10.16 -16.14
C PRO A 104 3.38 9.43 -16.87
N MET A 105 3.36 8.09 -16.75
CA MET A 105 2.38 7.26 -17.46
C MET A 105 2.14 5.91 -16.81
N ASN A 106 1.09 5.25 -17.27
CA ASN A 106 0.81 3.85 -16.98
C ASN A 106 1.35 2.98 -18.12
N LEU A 107 2.28 2.09 -17.81
CA LEU A 107 2.92 1.18 -18.77
C LEU A 107 2.39 -0.23 -18.61
N MET A 108 2.00 -0.88 -19.70
CA MET A 108 1.74 -2.33 -19.73
C MET A 108 3.06 -3.05 -20.03
N VAL A 109 3.68 -3.61 -19.00
CA VAL A 109 5.02 -4.21 -19.12
C VAL A 109 5.02 -5.70 -18.80
N PRO A 110 5.89 -6.50 -19.44
CA PRO A 110 6.15 -7.88 -19.04
C PRO A 110 6.66 -7.95 -17.60
N ILE A 111 6.27 -8.99 -16.88
CA ILE A 111 6.90 -9.33 -15.60
C ILE A 111 8.36 -9.73 -15.91
N GLY A 112 9.29 -9.18 -15.13
CA GLY A 112 10.73 -9.33 -15.39
C GLY A 112 11.39 -8.10 -16.02
N THR A 113 10.62 -7.11 -16.55
CA THR A 113 11.16 -5.82 -17.00
C THR A 113 11.90 -5.12 -15.86
N SER A 114 13.11 -4.64 -16.10
CA SER A 114 13.89 -3.96 -15.07
C SER A 114 13.33 -2.56 -14.75
N PHE A 115 13.64 -2.04 -13.57
CA PHE A 115 13.30 -0.65 -13.27
C PHE A 115 14.10 0.33 -14.12
N ASN A 116 15.32 -0.02 -14.56
CA ASN A 116 16.07 0.79 -15.51
C ASN A 116 15.30 0.99 -16.81
N ASP A 117 14.74 -0.07 -17.40
CA ASP A 117 13.96 0.03 -18.64
C ASP A 117 12.73 0.92 -18.45
N LEU A 118 12.10 0.89 -17.25
CA LEU A 118 10.98 1.77 -16.95
C LEU A 118 11.40 3.24 -16.85
N LEU A 119 12.56 3.52 -16.25
CA LEU A 119 13.10 4.87 -16.17
C LEU A 119 13.43 5.42 -17.55
N GLU A 120 14.06 4.62 -18.38
CA GLU A 120 14.38 5.00 -19.77
C GLU A 120 13.11 5.30 -20.58
N ALA A 121 12.08 4.47 -20.45
CA ALA A 121 10.82 4.63 -21.16
C ALA A 121 10.09 5.94 -20.85
N VAL A 122 10.17 6.44 -19.61
CA VAL A 122 9.48 7.68 -19.20
C VAL A 122 10.37 8.91 -19.25
N GLY A 123 11.68 8.75 -19.36
CA GLY A 123 12.68 9.82 -19.30
C GLY A 123 12.69 10.53 -17.94
N HIS A 124 13.82 11.11 -17.60
CA HIS A 124 13.99 11.88 -16.38
C HIS A 124 14.88 13.11 -16.60
N SER A 125 14.61 14.18 -15.86
CA SER A 125 15.29 15.49 -16.04
C SER A 125 16.65 15.58 -15.35
N GLU A 126 16.90 14.72 -14.37
CA GLU A 126 18.16 14.62 -13.61
C GLU A 126 18.36 13.18 -13.11
N ASN A 127 19.55 12.85 -12.63
CA ASN A 127 19.82 11.53 -12.05
C ASN A 127 18.93 11.27 -10.83
N PRO A 128 18.23 10.13 -10.75
CA PRO A 128 17.39 9.79 -9.64
C PRO A 128 18.17 9.76 -8.32
N TYR A 129 17.67 10.47 -7.33
CA TYR A 129 18.20 10.39 -5.96
C TYR A 129 17.63 9.17 -5.22
N LYS A 130 16.35 8.87 -5.47
CA LYS A 130 15.66 7.74 -4.87
C LYS A 130 14.61 7.18 -5.83
N VAL A 131 14.62 5.86 -5.98
CA VAL A 131 13.58 5.14 -6.72
C VAL A 131 12.86 4.22 -5.74
N LEU A 132 11.53 4.31 -5.72
CA LEU A 132 10.68 3.52 -4.84
C LEU A 132 9.91 2.47 -5.65
N SER A 133 9.96 1.23 -5.21
CA SER A 133 8.99 0.22 -5.61
C SER A 133 7.69 0.46 -4.85
N GLY A 134 6.69 1.02 -5.51
CA GLY A 134 5.44 1.48 -4.93
C GLY A 134 5.28 3.01 -4.92
N GLY A 135 4.23 3.48 -4.25
CA GLY A 135 3.94 4.91 -4.09
C GLY A 135 4.81 5.60 -3.03
N PRO A 136 4.75 6.94 -2.93
CA PRO A 136 5.63 7.73 -2.07
C PRO A 136 5.43 7.47 -0.57
N MET A 137 4.25 6.99 -0.16
CA MET A 137 3.93 6.77 1.26
C MET A 137 4.36 5.39 1.77
N MET A 138 4.21 4.35 0.96
CA MET A 138 4.44 2.95 1.35
C MET A 138 5.58 2.28 0.60
N GLY A 139 6.06 2.89 -0.49
CA GLY A 139 7.09 2.33 -1.36
C GLY A 139 8.40 2.02 -0.64
N VAL A 140 9.10 1.03 -1.15
CA VAL A 140 10.40 0.60 -0.66
C VAL A 140 11.49 1.12 -1.57
N ALA A 141 12.46 1.85 -1.02
CA ALA A 141 13.59 2.38 -1.78
C ALA A 141 14.44 1.23 -2.34
N GLN A 142 14.78 1.33 -3.61
CA GLN A 142 15.63 0.39 -4.32
C GLN A 142 17.04 0.98 -4.43
N PHE A 143 18.05 0.19 -4.11
CA PHE A 143 19.45 0.57 -4.26
C PHE A 143 20.04 0.09 -5.59
N ASP A 144 19.40 -0.91 -6.20
CA ASP A 144 19.73 -1.47 -7.50
C ASP A 144 18.48 -1.39 -8.39
N LEU A 145 18.62 -0.85 -9.59
CA LEU A 145 17.53 -0.68 -10.53
C LEU A 145 17.45 -1.80 -11.59
N SER A 146 18.33 -2.78 -11.51
CA SER A 146 18.20 -4.04 -12.27
C SER A 146 17.09 -4.93 -11.71
N VAL A 147 16.53 -4.60 -10.55
CA VAL A 147 15.39 -5.33 -9.96
C VAL A 147 14.21 -5.38 -10.93
N PRO A 148 13.57 -6.56 -11.05
CA PRO A 148 12.52 -6.76 -12.03
C PRO A 148 11.13 -6.32 -11.50
N VAL A 149 10.27 -5.93 -12.41
CA VAL A 149 8.82 -5.87 -12.18
C VAL A 149 8.32 -7.26 -11.83
N THR A 150 7.62 -7.36 -10.71
CA THR A 150 7.00 -8.60 -10.22
C THR A 150 5.48 -8.55 -10.35
N LYS A 151 4.79 -9.65 -10.05
CA LYS A 151 3.32 -9.69 -9.99
C LYS A 151 2.73 -8.70 -8.98
N GLY A 152 3.49 -8.29 -7.96
CA GLY A 152 3.08 -7.31 -6.94
C GLY A 152 3.39 -5.85 -7.27
N THR A 153 4.23 -5.58 -8.29
CA THR A 153 4.63 -4.22 -8.64
C THR A 153 3.49 -3.49 -9.34
N ASN A 154 2.98 -2.41 -8.76
CA ASN A 154 1.90 -1.60 -9.31
C ASN A 154 2.31 -0.14 -9.58
N ALA A 155 3.40 0.31 -9.00
CA ALA A 155 3.93 1.65 -9.22
C ALA A 155 5.45 1.68 -9.02
N VAL A 156 6.11 2.61 -9.71
CA VAL A 156 7.49 3.01 -9.48
C VAL A 156 7.51 4.54 -9.35
N THR A 157 8.02 5.04 -8.22
CA THR A 157 8.12 6.47 -7.95
C THR A 157 9.58 6.90 -7.99
N ILE A 158 9.89 7.89 -8.83
CA ILE A 158 11.24 8.37 -9.10
C ILE A 158 11.39 9.77 -8.54
N LEU A 159 12.29 9.96 -7.60
CA LEU A 159 12.44 11.19 -6.83
C LEU A 159 13.81 11.82 -7.04
N GLY A 160 13.83 13.12 -7.30
CA GLY A 160 15.02 13.96 -7.39
C GLY A 160 15.53 14.42 -6.02
N ARG A 161 16.69 15.06 -6.03
CA ARG A 161 17.40 15.46 -4.79
C ARG A 161 16.72 16.63 -4.06
N LYS A 162 16.02 17.49 -4.77
CA LYS A 162 15.45 18.74 -4.20
C LYS A 162 14.41 18.52 -3.11
N ASN A 163 13.72 17.38 -3.12
CA ASN A 163 12.62 17.07 -2.21
C ASN A 163 13.03 16.13 -1.07
N HIS A 164 14.33 15.96 -0.84
CA HIS A 164 14.83 15.14 0.26
C HIS A 164 15.37 15.99 1.39
N PHE A 165 14.69 15.93 2.53
CA PHE A 165 15.21 16.47 3.77
C PHE A 165 16.37 15.58 4.25
N ALA A 166 17.49 16.21 4.59
CA ALA A 166 18.58 15.51 5.26
C ALA A 166 18.03 14.90 6.56
N VAL A 167 18.25 13.59 6.73
CA VAL A 167 17.86 12.92 7.98
C VAL A 167 18.88 13.36 9.04
N HIS A 168 18.57 14.47 9.72
CA HIS A 168 19.22 14.77 11.00
C HIS A 168 18.68 13.78 12.04
N THR A 169 19.45 13.45 13.06
CA THR A 169 18.99 12.60 14.18
C THR A 169 17.72 13.23 14.78
N PRO A 170 16.54 12.72 14.43
CA PRO A 170 15.31 13.42 14.79
C PRO A 170 14.97 13.18 16.25
N HIS A 171 14.78 14.25 17.00
CA HIS A 171 14.25 14.18 18.36
C HIS A 171 12.76 14.37 18.35
N CYS A 172 12.03 13.46 18.99
CA CYS A 172 10.58 13.57 19.12
C CYS A 172 10.20 14.74 20.04
N ILE A 173 9.39 15.68 19.53
CA ILE A 173 8.87 16.82 20.29
C ILE A 173 7.57 16.50 21.03
N ARG A 174 7.10 15.25 21.01
CA ARG A 174 5.89 14.74 21.69
C ARG A 174 4.60 15.48 21.33
N CYS A 175 4.45 15.96 20.09
CA CYS A 175 3.28 16.73 19.65
C CYS A 175 1.99 15.91 19.44
N GLY A 176 2.02 14.58 19.48
CA GLY A 176 0.86 13.70 19.34
C GLY A 176 0.35 13.47 17.90
N LYS A 177 0.69 14.32 16.92
CA LYS A 177 0.13 14.28 15.55
C LYS A 177 0.15 12.89 14.89
N CYS A 178 1.16 12.07 15.17
CA CYS A 178 1.25 10.72 14.62
C CYS A 178 0.16 9.77 15.13
N MET A 179 -0.39 10.04 16.32
CA MET A 179 -1.50 9.27 16.89
C MET A 179 -2.82 9.70 16.25
N ASP A 180 -3.04 11.00 16.08
CA ASP A 180 -4.28 11.56 15.53
C ASP A 180 -4.56 11.07 14.10
N VAL A 181 -3.51 10.87 13.30
CA VAL A 181 -3.63 10.45 11.88
C VAL A 181 -3.57 8.93 11.69
N CYS A 182 -3.44 8.15 12.74
CA CYS A 182 -3.30 6.70 12.60
C CYS A 182 -4.66 6.05 12.26
N PRO A 183 -4.83 5.48 11.04
CA PRO A 183 -6.10 4.88 10.64
C PRO A 183 -6.41 3.57 11.38
N MET A 184 -5.43 3.03 12.10
CA MET A 184 -5.56 1.83 12.92
C MET A 184 -5.66 2.17 14.42
N HIS A 185 -5.72 3.46 14.78
CA HIS A 185 -5.78 3.95 16.17
C HIS A 185 -4.68 3.40 17.07
N LEU A 186 -3.50 3.18 16.50
CA LEU A 186 -2.32 2.74 17.25
C LEU A 186 -1.61 3.94 17.90
N MET A 187 -0.60 3.64 18.69
CA MET A 187 0.23 4.63 19.40
C MET A 187 1.65 4.72 18.79
N PRO A 188 1.84 5.37 17.61
CA PRO A 188 3.11 5.35 16.88
C PRO A 188 4.30 5.84 17.70
N LEU A 189 4.11 6.85 18.55
CA LEU A 189 5.18 7.36 19.43
C LEU A 189 5.67 6.29 20.41
N MET A 190 4.75 5.58 21.07
CA MET A 190 5.09 4.54 22.04
C MET A 190 5.74 3.34 21.34
N MET A 191 5.19 2.96 20.19
CA MET A 191 5.76 1.89 19.36
C MET A 191 7.19 2.22 18.92
N TYR A 192 7.46 3.48 18.54
CA TYR A 192 8.81 3.94 18.19
C TYR A 192 9.77 3.85 19.39
N GLN A 193 9.33 4.26 20.58
CA GLN A 193 10.13 4.18 21.79
C GLN A 193 10.46 2.73 22.16
N ALA A 194 9.45 1.85 22.14
CA ALA A 194 9.63 0.42 22.42
C ALA A 194 10.55 -0.27 21.40
N GLU A 195 10.46 0.13 20.11
CA GLU A 195 11.38 -0.38 19.08
C GLU A 195 12.82 0.05 19.35
N ARG A 196 13.03 1.33 19.69
CA ARG A 196 14.37 1.88 19.99
C ARG A 196 15.00 1.26 21.23
N SER A 197 14.23 0.91 22.25
CA SER A 197 14.71 0.19 23.44
C SER A 197 14.82 -1.33 23.23
N GLY A 198 14.31 -1.86 22.11
CA GLY A 198 14.30 -3.30 21.85
C GLY A 198 13.28 -4.07 22.69
N ASP A 199 12.28 -3.40 23.26
CA ASP A 199 11.24 -3.99 24.11
C ASP A 199 10.18 -4.70 23.25
N VAL A 200 10.45 -5.98 22.96
CA VAL A 200 9.56 -6.82 22.14
C VAL A 200 8.20 -7.08 22.83
N PRO A 201 8.12 -7.39 24.13
CA PRO A 201 6.85 -7.51 24.84
C PRO A 201 6.00 -6.25 24.73
N GLU A 202 6.56 -5.07 24.91
CA GLU A 202 5.79 -3.81 24.79
C GLU A 202 5.35 -3.56 23.36
N LEU A 203 6.16 -3.88 22.34
CA LEU A 203 5.75 -3.82 20.93
C LEU A 203 4.54 -4.70 20.64
N GLN A 204 4.49 -5.90 21.21
CA GLN A 204 3.33 -6.81 21.08
C GLN A 204 2.09 -6.22 21.72
N LYS A 205 2.21 -5.72 22.96
CA LYS A 205 1.13 -5.10 23.71
C LYS A 205 0.57 -3.87 23.02
N LEU A 206 1.43 -3.07 22.38
CA LEU A 206 1.05 -1.90 21.57
C LEU A 206 0.44 -2.26 20.21
N GLY A 207 0.33 -3.54 19.87
CA GLY A 207 -0.30 -4.02 18.63
C GLY A 207 0.49 -3.67 17.36
N ILE A 208 1.83 -3.70 17.38
CA ILE A 208 2.64 -3.32 16.22
C ILE A 208 2.30 -4.12 14.95
N LEU A 209 1.85 -5.38 15.09
CA LEU A 209 1.46 -6.24 13.97
C LEU A 209 0.20 -5.75 13.24
N ASP A 210 -0.64 -4.94 13.89
CA ASP A 210 -1.83 -4.34 13.27
C ASP A 210 -1.52 -3.08 12.46
N CYS A 211 -0.31 -2.55 12.56
CA CYS A 211 0.13 -1.43 11.74
C CYS A 211 0.11 -1.83 10.25
N ILE A 212 -0.61 -1.08 9.42
CA ILE A 212 -0.69 -1.32 7.96
C ILE A 212 0.43 -0.62 7.17
N GLU A 213 1.39 0.01 7.86
CA GLU A 213 2.55 0.69 7.27
C GLU A 213 2.18 1.79 6.26
N CYS A 214 1.02 2.42 6.43
CA CYS A 214 0.48 3.40 5.49
C CYS A 214 1.31 4.68 5.38
N GLY A 215 2.18 4.99 6.33
CA GLY A 215 3.04 6.18 6.30
C GLY A 215 2.41 7.46 6.83
N CYS A 216 1.11 7.53 7.16
CA CYS A 216 0.45 8.74 7.65
C CYS A 216 1.18 9.38 8.84
N CYS A 217 1.61 8.57 9.81
CA CYS A 217 2.33 9.04 10.99
C CYS A 217 3.73 9.61 10.66
N ALA A 218 4.44 9.01 9.70
CA ALA A 218 5.74 9.50 9.25
C ALA A 218 5.59 10.80 8.45
N TYR A 219 4.59 10.87 7.57
CA TYR A 219 4.29 12.05 6.76
C TYR A 219 3.95 13.28 7.60
N THR A 220 3.13 13.12 8.64
CA THR A 220 2.70 14.24 9.51
C THR A 220 3.74 14.63 10.57
N CYS A 221 4.82 13.86 10.72
CA CYS A 221 5.82 14.09 11.77
C CYS A 221 6.67 15.32 11.48
N PRO A 222 6.57 16.42 12.28
CA PRO A 222 7.37 17.62 12.04
C PRO A 222 8.87 17.42 12.33
N ALA A 223 9.21 16.37 13.08
CA ALA A 223 10.60 15.97 13.34
C ALA A 223 11.13 14.96 12.31
N THR A 224 10.36 14.65 11.25
CA THR A 224 10.77 13.74 10.16
C THR A 224 11.27 12.37 10.61
N ILE A 225 10.73 11.84 11.72
CA ILE A 225 11.11 10.53 12.26
C ILE A 225 10.71 9.42 11.27
N PRO A 226 11.61 8.48 10.93
CA PRO A 226 11.31 7.39 10.00
C PRO A 226 10.48 6.28 10.68
N LEU A 227 9.24 6.62 11.09
CA LEU A 227 8.37 5.75 11.87
C LEU A 227 8.05 4.43 11.15
N VAL A 228 7.80 4.47 9.85
CA VAL A 228 7.46 3.25 9.09
C VAL A 228 8.62 2.27 9.07
N GLN A 229 9.84 2.75 8.88
CA GLN A 229 11.05 1.93 8.88
C GLN A 229 11.27 1.29 10.25
N SER A 230 11.09 2.07 11.33
CA SER A 230 11.15 1.57 12.70
C SER A 230 10.10 0.47 12.93
N PHE A 231 8.86 0.68 12.47
CA PHE A 231 7.79 -0.33 12.65
C PHE A 231 8.04 -1.60 11.84
N ARG A 232 8.61 -1.51 10.65
CA ARG A 232 9.04 -2.69 9.88
C ARG A 232 10.09 -3.50 10.66
N ALA A 233 11.08 -2.83 11.22
CA ALA A 233 12.08 -3.49 12.08
C ALA A 233 11.45 -4.10 13.33
N GLY A 234 10.59 -3.36 14.03
CA GLY A 234 9.88 -3.83 15.21
C GLY A 234 8.98 -5.04 14.93
N LYS A 235 8.24 -5.03 13.82
CA LYS A 235 7.46 -6.20 13.39
C LYS A 235 8.31 -7.44 13.14
N GLN A 236 9.48 -7.25 12.52
CA GLN A 236 10.40 -8.37 12.28
C GLN A 236 10.90 -8.96 13.59
N ARG A 237 11.27 -8.11 14.57
CA ARG A 237 11.67 -8.57 15.92
C ARG A 237 10.55 -9.36 16.60
N VAL A 238 9.31 -8.83 16.56
CA VAL A 238 8.15 -9.52 17.15
C VAL A 238 7.90 -10.85 16.47
N ARG A 239 7.92 -10.91 15.13
CA ARG A 239 7.73 -12.17 14.39
C ARG A 239 8.81 -13.21 14.72
N ASN A 240 10.06 -12.79 14.86
CA ASN A 240 11.18 -13.67 15.21
C ASN A 240 11.05 -14.22 16.65
N ALA A 241 10.43 -13.47 17.55
CA ALA A 241 10.19 -13.87 18.92
C ALA A 241 8.95 -14.75 19.12
N MET A 242 8.05 -14.79 18.10
CA MET A 242 6.86 -15.64 18.15
C MET A 242 7.22 -17.10 17.82
N PRO A 243 6.60 -18.09 18.49
CA PRO A 243 6.78 -19.47 18.09
C PRO A 243 6.29 -19.69 16.64
N PRO A 244 6.92 -20.60 15.89
CA PRO A 244 6.50 -20.92 14.53
C PRO A 244 5.01 -21.31 14.53
N ARG A 245 4.22 -20.73 13.63
CA ARG A 245 2.82 -21.12 13.47
C ARG A 245 2.77 -22.59 13.12
N LYS A 246 2.12 -23.38 13.97
CA LYS A 246 1.78 -24.76 13.60
C LYS A 246 0.83 -24.68 12.40
N GLY A 247 1.25 -25.22 11.26
CA GLY A 247 0.46 -25.34 10.02
C GLY A 247 -0.80 -26.16 10.21
#